data_147abd2f251f2edcb0a58209165e9456
#
_entry.id   147abd2f251f2edcb0a58209165e9456
#
_cell.length_a   1.000
_cell.length_b   1.000
_cell.length_c   1.000
_cell.angle_alpha   90.00
_cell.angle_beta   90.00
_cell.angle_gamma   90.00
#
_symmetry.space_group_name_H-M   'P 1'
#
loop_
_entity.id
_entity.type
_entity.pdbx_description
1 polymer ?
#
loop_
_entity_poly.entity_id
_entity_poly.type
_entity_poly.pdbx_seq_one_letter_code
_entity_poly.pdbx_strand_id
1 'polypeptide(L)'
;QHFAEGIASFAAPCVWLPGNHDFQPAMYSTLQESGISPAKRVLLGDHWQILLMDSQVFGVPHGELSDFQLEWLEQKLAEVPERYTLLLLHHHPMPSGCSWLDQHSLRNAGALDCALAAFPRVKHLLCGHIHQELDLDWNGRRMMATPSTCVQFKPHCANFTLDTVSPGWRWLDLHPDGTLTTEVC
;
A
#
# COMPACT_ATOMS: atom_id res chain seq x y z
N GLN A 1 8.13 11.92 -15.18
CA GLN A 1 9.26 11.51 -16.06
C GLN A 1 10.51 11.24 -15.23
N HIS A 2 11.08 12.17 -14.44
CA HIS A 2 12.30 11.97 -13.65
C HIS A 2 12.22 10.78 -12.67
N PHE A 3 11.08 10.55 -12.04
CA PHE A 3 10.88 9.38 -11.18
C PHE A 3 11.02 8.06 -11.97
N ALA A 4 10.37 7.98 -13.15
CA ALA A 4 10.45 6.81 -14.02
C ALA A 4 11.88 6.53 -14.50
N GLU A 5 12.62 7.60 -14.89
CA GLU A 5 14.03 7.53 -15.28
C GLU A 5 14.89 7.00 -14.11
N GLY A 6 14.64 7.46 -12.87
CA GLY A 6 15.38 7.04 -11.69
C GLY A 6 15.22 5.55 -11.36
N ILE A 7 14.00 5.02 -11.45
CA ILE A 7 13.74 3.62 -11.14
C ILE A 7 13.97 2.66 -12.31
N ALA A 8 14.05 3.16 -13.54
CA ALA A 8 14.34 2.33 -14.73
C ALA A 8 15.69 1.61 -14.66
N SER A 9 16.61 2.10 -13.82
CA SER A 9 17.92 1.47 -13.58
C SER A 9 17.88 0.28 -12.62
N PHE A 10 16.75 0.05 -11.93
CA PHE A 10 16.64 -1.09 -11.01
C PHE A 10 16.55 -2.40 -11.78
N ALA A 11 17.37 -3.36 -11.40
CA ALA A 11 17.38 -4.70 -12.01
C ALA A 11 16.15 -5.54 -11.62
N ALA A 12 15.43 -5.15 -10.57
CA ALA A 12 14.23 -5.84 -10.08
C ALA A 12 12.96 -5.37 -10.83
N PRO A 13 11.97 -6.25 -11.03
CA PRO A 13 10.67 -5.85 -11.54
C PRO A 13 10.02 -4.80 -10.63
N CYS A 14 9.56 -3.71 -11.24
CA CYS A 14 8.88 -2.63 -10.53
C CYS A 14 7.38 -2.67 -10.83
N VAL A 15 6.58 -2.52 -9.79
CA VAL A 15 5.12 -2.35 -9.85
C VAL A 15 4.74 -1.12 -9.04
N TRP A 16 3.57 -0.57 -9.29
CA TRP A 16 3.15 0.69 -8.68
C TRP A 16 1.64 0.73 -8.41
N LEU A 17 1.26 1.57 -7.48
CA LEU A 17 -0.13 1.98 -7.26
C LEU A 17 -0.17 3.50 -7.08
N PRO A 18 -1.28 4.17 -7.45
CA PRO A 18 -1.39 5.62 -7.30
C PRO A 18 -1.65 6.03 -5.85
N GLY A 19 -1.14 7.20 -5.48
CA GLY A 19 -1.53 7.94 -4.30
C GLY A 19 -2.51 9.08 -4.64
N ASN A 20 -3.00 9.77 -3.62
CA ASN A 20 -3.99 10.85 -3.77
C ASN A 20 -3.47 12.08 -4.54
N HIS A 21 -2.17 12.26 -4.67
CA HIS A 21 -1.54 13.33 -5.43
C HIS A 21 -1.24 12.97 -6.89
N ASP A 22 -1.40 11.70 -7.28
CA ASP A 22 -1.06 11.26 -8.62
C ASP A 22 -2.17 11.61 -9.63
N PHE A 23 -1.77 12.10 -10.79
CA PHE A 23 -2.65 12.23 -11.94
C PHE A 23 -2.55 10.95 -12.79
N GLN A 24 -3.44 10.03 -12.54
CA GLN A 24 -3.39 8.67 -13.10
C GLN A 24 -3.14 8.62 -14.62
N PRO A 25 -3.82 9.40 -15.48
CA PRO A 25 -3.57 9.33 -16.93
C PRO A 25 -2.11 9.56 -17.31
N ALA A 26 -1.45 10.59 -16.72
CA ALA A 26 -0.03 10.85 -16.97
C ALA A 26 0.89 9.81 -16.30
N MET A 27 0.52 9.33 -15.11
CA MET A 27 1.26 8.28 -14.42
C MET A 27 1.26 6.98 -15.22
N TYR A 28 0.10 6.54 -15.71
CA TYR A 28 -0.02 5.34 -16.54
C TYR A 28 0.84 5.42 -17.79
N SER A 29 0.71 6.48 -18.59
CA SER A 29 1.47 6.62 -19.83
C SER A 29 2.98 6.65 -19.57
N THR A 30 3.44 7.49 -18.62
CA THR A 30 4.87 7.68 -18.34
C THR A 30 5.53 6.42 -17.77
N LEU A 31 4.88 5.72 -16.84
CA LEU A 31 5.45 4.51 -16.23
C LEU A 31 5.44 3.34 -17.20
N GLN A 32 4.38 3.18 -17.99
CA GLN A 32 4.28 2.13 -18.98
C GLN A 32 5.32 2.31 -20.11
N GLU A 33 5.52 3.53 -20.60
CA GLU A 33 6.59 3.86 -21.56
C GLU A 33 7.98 3.55 -21.03
N SER A 34 8.17 3.65 -19.72
CA SER A 34 9.44 3.31 -19.02
C SER A 34 9.56 1.82 -18.66
N GLY A 35 8.63 0.98 -19.09
CA GLY A 35 8.65 -0.47 -18.85
C GLY A 35 8.26 -0.87 -17.42
N ILE A 36 7.69 0.04 -16.62
CA ILE A 36 7.24 -0.25 -15.26
C ILE A 36 5.83 -0.83 -15.33
N SER A 37 5.65 -2.01 -14.73
CA SER A 37 4.42 -2.77 -14.87
C SER A 37 3.22 -2.14 -14.15
N PRO A 38 2.06 -1.98 -14.82
CA PRO A 38 0.80 -1.59 -14.18
C PRO A 38 0.11 -2.76 -13.48
N ALA A 39 0.79 -3.89 -13.29
CA ALA A 39 0.20 -5.09 -12.71
C ALA A 39 -0.37 -4.82 -11.32
N LYS A 40 -1.60 -5.28 -11.10
CA LYS A 40 -2.27 -5.20 -9.80
C LYS A 40 -2.07 -6.47 -8.96
N ARG A 41 -1.43 -7.48 -9.53
CA ARG A 41 -1.09 -8.75 -8.89
C ARG A 41 0.30 -9.21 -9.29
N VAL A 42 1.09 -9.63 -8.30
CA VAL A 42 2.40 -10.25 -8.50
C VAL A 42 2.43 -11.57 -7.75
N LEU A 43 2.77 -12.67 -8.42
CA LEU A 43 3.02 -13.96 -7.80
C LEU A 43 4.52 -14.06 -7.50
N LEU A 44 4.86 -14.39 -6.25
CA LEU A 44 6.25 -14.51 -5.78
C LEU A 44 6.52 -15.95 -5.33
N GLY A 45 7.36 -16.65 -6.09
CA GLY A 45 7.62 -18.06 -5.88
C GLY A 45 6.33 -18.88 -5.78
N ASP A 46 6.33 -19.87 -4.90
CA ASP A 46 5.18 -20.77 -4.71
C ASP A 46 4.28 -20.38 -3.54
N HIS A 47 4.72 -19.49 -2.66
CA HIS A 47 4.08 -19.25 -1.37
C HIS A 47 3.37 -17.91 -1.26
N TRP A 48 3.72 -16.90 -2.04
CA TRP A 48 3.22 -15.54 -1.86
C TRP A 48 2.53 -14.97 -3.10
N GLN A 49 1.64 -14.06 -2.86
CA GLN A 49 1.18 -13.08 -3.83
C GLN A 49 1.16 -11.68 -3.21
N ILE A 50 1.36 -10.67 -4.04
CA ILE A 50 1.14 -9.27 -3.68
C ILE A 50 -0.06 -8.78 -4.49
N LEU A 51 -1.02 -8.15 -3.83
CA LEU A 51 -2.16 -7.49 -4.46
C LEU A 51 -2.07 -5.99 -4.22
N LEU A 52 -2.22 -5.21 -5.29
CA LEU A 52 -2.13 -3.74 -5.28
C LEU A 52 -3.52 -3.16 -5.49
N MET A 53 -4.07 -2.51 -4.45
CA MET A 53 -5.39 -1.92 -4.46
C MET A 53 -5.31 -0.42 -4.73
N ASP A 54 -5.95 0.04 -5.79
CA ASP A 54 -6.05 1.46 -6.09
C ASP A 54 -7.12 2.09 -5.21
N SER A 55 -6.70 2.77 -4.16
CA SER A 55 -7.58 3.46 -3.22
C SER A 55 -7.75 4.94 -3.54
N GLN A 56 -7.24 5.43 -4.69
CA GLN A 56 -7.38 6.83 -5.07
C GLN A 56 -8.82 7.17 -5.44
N VAL A 57 -9.32 8.26 -4.90
CA VAL A 57 -10.54 8.94 -5.37
C VAL A 57 -10.12 10.26 -6.00
N PHE A 58 -10.43 10.46 -7.27
CA PHE A 58 -9.99 11.64 -8.00
C PHE A 58 -10.50 12.95 -7.37
N GLY A 59 -9.59 13.89 -7.13
CA GLY A 59 -9.91 15.24 -6.66
C GLY A 59 -10.10 15.38 -5.15
N VAL A 60 -9.93 14.31 -4.38
CA VAL A 60 -10.02 14.34 -2.91
C VAL A 60 -8.83 13.64 -2.26
N PRO A 61 -8.45 14.01 -1.02
CA PRO A 61 -7.29 13.44 -0.36
C PRO A 61 -7.53 12.11 0.37
N HIS A 62 -8.77 11.70 0.57
CA HIS A 62 -9.10 10.41 1.19
C HIS A 62 -9.18 9.28 0.16
N GLY A 63 -9.07 8.05 0.63
CA GLY A 63 -9.22 6.87 -0.20
C GLY A 63 -10.56 6.18 -0.05
N GLU A 64 -10.91 5.40 -1.07
CA GLU A 64 -12.06 4.49 -1.06
C GLU A 64 -11.81 3.34 -2.04
N LEU A 65 -12.27 2.15 -1.73
CA LEU A 65 -12.28 1.01 -2.64
C LEU A 65 -13.69 0.82 -3.18
N SER A 66 -13.83 0.77 -4.50
CA SER A 66 -15.13 0.49 -5.11
C SER A 66 -15.57 -0.97 -4.87
N ASP A 67 -16.86 -1.25 -4.96
CA ASP A 67 -17.40 -2.61 -4.86
C ASP A 67 -16.73 -3.54 -5.88
N PHE A 68 -16.51 -3.06 -7.10
CA PHE A 68 -15.78 -3.81 -8.13
C PHE A 68 -14.35 -4.19 -7.70
N GLN A 69 -13.64 -3.30 -7.02
CA GLN A 69 -12.29 -3.59 -6.52
C GLN A 69 -12.32 -4.60 -5.36
N LEU A 70 -13.31 -4.52 -4.49
CA LEU A 70 -13.49 -5.50 -3.40
C LEU A 70 -13.86 -6.88 -3.96
N GLU A 71 -14.76 -6.97 -4.93
CA GLU A 71 -15.09 -8.21 -5.63
C GLU A 71 -13.87 -8.81 -6.35
N TRP A 72 -13.09 -7.96 -7.04
CA TRP A 72 -11.84 -8.37 -7.68
C TRP A 72 -10.83 -8.92 -6.67
N LEU A 73 -10.70 -8.27 -5.50
CA LEU A 73 -9.84 -8.72 -4.41
C LEU A 73 -10.25 -10.13 -3.93
N GLU A 74 -11.51 -10.32 -3.60
CA GLU A 74 -12.05 -11.62 -3.16
C GLU A 74 -11.82 -12.71 -4.22
N GLN A 75 -12.08 -12.41 -5.49
CA GLN A 75 -11.81 -13.31 -6.60
C GLN A 75 -10.33 -13.72 -6.65
N LYS A 76 -9.41 -12.74 -6.56
CA LYS A 76 -7.97 -13.03 -6.63
C LYS A 76 -7.45 -13.82 -5.44
N LEU A 77 -8.03 -13.62 -4.27
CA LEU A 77 -7.74 -14.40 -3.08
C LEU A 77 -8.26 -15.83 -3.20
N ALA A 78 -9.46 -16.01 -3.76
CA ALA A 78 -10.07 -17.33 -3.96
C ALA A 78 -9.38 -18.16 -5.06
N GLU A 79 -8.73 -17.54 -6.04
CA GLU A 79 -7.98 -18.24 -7.10
C GLU A 79 -6.76 -19.03 -6.56
N VAL A 80 -6.13 -18.58 -5.48
CA VAL A 80 -4.94 -19.19 -4.89
C VAL A 80 -5.00 -19.15 -3.36
N PRO A 81 -5.97 -19.81 -2.75
CA PRO A 81 -6.23 -19.71 -1.30
C PRO A 81 -5.10 -20.26 -0.43
N GLU A 82 -4.19 -21.05 -1.01
CA GLU A 82 -3.00 -21.59 -0.37
C GLU A 82 -1.85 -20.58 -0.25
N ARG A 83 -1.87 -19.48 -1.00
CA ARG A 83 -0.82 -18.46 -0.95
C ARG A 83 -1.04 -17.46 0.18
N TYR A 84 0.03 -17.07 0.81
CA TYR A 84 0.03 -15.89 1.68
C TYR A 84 -0.09 -14.63 0.83
N THR A 85 -0.79 -13.63 1.33
CA THR A 85 -1.00 -12.38 0.61
C THR A 85 -0.48 -11.20 1.40
N LEU A 86 0.35 -10.39 0.75
CA LEU A 86 0.64 -9.02 1.16
C LEU A 86 -0.27 -8.08 0.35
N LEU A 87 -1.12 -7.33 1.04
CA LEU A 87 -2.02 -6.37 0.42
C LEU A 87 -1.41 -4.97 0.49
N LEU A 88 -1.28 -4.31 -0.65
CA LEU A 88 -0.76 -2.95 -0.77
C LEU A 88 -1.89 -1.99 -1.11
N LEU A 89 -1.95 -0.85 -0.43
CA LEU A 89 -2.85 0.26 -0.75
C LEU A 89 -2.18 1.57 -0.34
N HIS A 90 -2.63 2.70 -0.92
CA HIS A 90 -2.03 3.99 -0.55
C HIS A 90 -2.56 4.50 0.79
N HIS A 91 -3.88 4.54 0.96
CA HIS A 91 -4.52 5.13 2.14
C HIS A 91 -4.59 4.13 3.30
N HIS A 92 -4.27 4.61 4.50
CA HIS A 92 -4.30 3.82 5.74
C HIS A 92 -5.75 3.48 6.16
N PRO A 93 -6.04 2.22 6.53
CA PRO A 93 -7.39 1.79 6.93
C PRO A 93 -7.67 1.98 8.43
N MET A 94 -6.67 2.35 9.23
CA MET A 94 -6.75 2.51 10.68
C MET A 94 -6.26 3.90 11.10
N PRO A 95 -6.58 4.40 12.31
CA PRO A 95 -6.08 5.68 12.79
C PRO A 95 -4.54 5.71 12.86
N SER A 96 -3.94 6.76 12.32
CA SER A 96 -2.50 7.03 12.40
C SER A 96 -2.09 7.69 13.73
N GLY A 97 -3.08 8.18 14.49
CA GLY A 97 -2.87 9.02 15.67
C GLY A 97 -2.65 10.51 15.36
N CYS A 98 -2.78 10.90 14.09
CA CYS A 98 -2.74 12.28 13.65
C CYS A 98 -4.12 12.71 13.14
N SER A 99 -4.86 13.49 13.91
CA SER A 99 -6.27 13.82 13.62
C SER A 99 -6.49 14.43 12.23
N TRP A 100 -5.52 15.19 11.74
CA TRP A 100 -5.60 15.79 10.40
C TRP A 100 -5.39 14.76 9.28
N LEU A 101 -4.48 13.76 9.46
CA LEU A 101 -4.25 12.66 8.52
C LEU A 101 -5.44 11.69 8.50
N ASP A 102 -6.00 11.42 9.67
CA ASP A 102 -7.10 10.46 9.82
C ASP A 102 -8.39 10.93 9.12
N GLN A 103 -8.50 12.22 8.80
CA GLN A 103 -9.53 12.74 7.90
C GLN A 103 -9.37 12.28 6.44
N HIS A 104 -8.19 11.82 6.08
CA HIS A 104 -7.80 11.40 4.73
C HIS A 104 -7.54 9.89 4.62
N SER A 105 -8.01 9.11 5.60
CA SER A 105 -7.89 7.65 5.63
C SER A 105 -8.74 6.95 4.55
N LEU A 106 -8.66 5.65 4.48
CA LEU A 106 -9.55 4.81 3.67
C LEU A 106 -10.97 4.86 4.25
N ARG A 107 -11.92 5.45 3.53
CA ARG A 107 -13.30 5.70 4.01
C ARG A 107 -14.07 4.44 4.32
N ASN A 108 -13.90 3.41 3.52
CA ASN A 108 -14.61 2.14 3.65
C ASN A 108 -13.69 1.00 4.17
N ALA A 109 -12.83 1.31 5.14
CA ALA A 109 -11.96 0.32 5.78
C ALA A 109 -12.73 -0.89 6.35
N GLY A 110 -13.96 -0.68 6.85
CA GLY A 110 -14.83 -1.76 7.30
C GLY A 110 -15.26 -2.72 6.18
N ALA A 111 -15.51 -2.21 4.98
CA ALA A 111 -15.83 -3.05 3.82
C ALA A 111 -14.60 -3.89 3.41
N LEU A 112 -13.41 -3.30 3.43
CA LEU A 112 -12.17 -4.04 3.22
C LEU A 112 -11.99 -5.16 4.27
N ASP A 113 -12.20 -4.87 5.54
CA ASP A 113 -12.08 -5.87 6.61
C ASP A 113 -13.07 -7.02 6.41
N CYS A 114 -14.32 -6.72 6.04
CA CYS A 114 -15.34 -7.72 5.70
C CYS A 114 -14.92 -8.60 4.53
N ALA A 115 -14.41 -8.00 3.43
CA ALA A 115 -13.93 -8.74 2.27
C ALA A 115 -12.75 -9.69 2.61
N LEU A 116 -11.91 -9.30 3.57
CA LEU A 116 -10.77 -10.11 4.01
C LEU A 116 -11.12 -11.18 5.04
N ALA A 117 -12.31 -11.17 5.64
CA ALA A 117 -12.68 -12.05 6.76
C ALA A 117 -12.61 -13.55 6.42
N ALA A 118 -12.93 -13.92 5.16
CA ALA A 118 -12.88 -15.29 4.68
C ALA A 118 -11.47 -15.78 4.30
N PHE A 119 -10.44 -14.90 4.33
CA PHE A 119 -9.12 -15.17 3.78
C PHE A 119 -8.02 -15.07 4.86
N PRO A 120 -7.85 -16.09 5.71
CA PRO A 120 -6.92 -16.03 6.85
C PRO A 120 -5.43 -15.96 6.46
N ARG A 121 -5.09 -16.18 5.19
CA ARG A 121 -3.73 -16.03 4.67
C ARG A 121 -3.38 -14.60 4.23
N VAL A 122 -4.33 -13.66 4.28
CA VAL A 122 -4.06 -12.23 4.18
C VAL A 122 -3.69 -11.74 5.59
N LYS A 123 -2.42 -11.87 5.94
CA LYS A 123 -1.92 -11.52 7.28
C LYS A 123 -1.23 -10.15 7.33
N HIS A 124 -0.85 -9.60 6.20
CA HIS A 124 -0.01 -8.42 6.09
C HIS A 124 -0.59 -7.40 5.13
N LEU A 125 -0.69 -6.17 5.59
CA LEU A 125 -1.04 -5.01 4.79
C LEU A 125 0.07 -3.97 4.89
N LEU A 126 0.28 -3.21 3.82
CA LEU A 126 1.22 -2.09 3.80
C LEU A 126 0.58 -0.89 3.11
N CYS A 127 0.71 0.27 3.72
CA CYS A 127 0.30 1.53 3.12
C CYS A 127 1.42 2.57 3.08
N GLY A 128 1.19 3.62 2.27
CA GLY A 128 1.96 4.86 2.27
C GLY A 128 1.19 5.97 2.97
N HIS A 129 1.02 7.09 2.29
CA HIS A 129 0.15 8.23 2.61
C HIS A 129 0.48 9.02 3.88
N ILE A 130 0.68 8.34 5.00
CA ILE A 130 0.89 9.00 6.29
C ILE A 130 2.32 9.51 6.49
N HIS A 131 3.25 9.14 5.62
CA HIS A 131 4.66 9.52 5.70
C HIS A 131 5.28 9.26 7.08
N GLN A 132 4.96 8.10 7.66
CA GLN A 132 5.46 7.66 8.96
C GLN A 132 5.77 6.17 8.91
N GLU A 133 6.75 5.75 9.68
CA GLU A 133 6.89 4.34 10.02
C GLU A 133 5.80 3.95 11.03
N LEU A 134 5.05 2.89 10.71
CA LEU A 134 4.04 2.35 11.59
C LEU A 134 3.96 0.83 11.42
N ASP A 135 3.73 0.13 12.53
CA ASP A 135 3.60 -1.32 12.57
C ASP A 135 2.67 -1.69 13.73
N LEU A 136 1.47 -2.15 13.43
CA LEU A 136 0.45 -2.43 14.44
C LEU A 136 -0.49 -3.55 14.01
N ASP A 137 -1.28 -4.04 14.95
CA ASP A 137 -2.41 -4.92 14.65
C ASP A 137 -3.61 -4.13 14.15
N TRP A 138 -4.19 -4.62 13.06
CA TRP A 138 -5.47 -4.16 12.52
C TRP A 138 -6.39 -5.37 12.31
N ASN A 139 -7.29 -5.60 13.26
CA ASN A 139 -8.26 -6.69 13.22
C ASN A 139 -7.62 -8.09 13.02
N GLY A 140 -6.52 -8.35 13.72
CA GLY A 140 -5.77 -9.61 13.67
C GLY A 140 -4.83 -9.72 12.45
N ARG A 141 -4.59 -8.63 11.73
CA ARG A 141 -3.62 -8.53 10.62
C ARG A 141 -2.55 -7.50 10.96
N ARG A 142 -1.32 -7.79 10.58
CA ARG A 142 -0.22 -6.82 10.72
C ARG A 142 -0.37 -5.74 9.67
N MET A 143 -0.62 -4.52 10.10
CA MET A 143 -0.71 -3.34 9.26
C MET A 143 0.54 -2.49 9.42
N MET A 144 1.24 -2.27 8.34
CA MET A 144 2.45 -1.48 8.28
C MET A 144 2.22 -0.22 7.44
N ALA A 145 2.91 0.87 7.81
CA ALA A 145 3.07 2.03 6.94
C ALA A 145 4.55 2.28 6.69
N THR A 146 4.85 2.80 5.51
CA THR A 146 6.22 3.13 5.11
C THR A 146 6.45 4.63 5.17
N PRO A 147 7.66 5.09 5.58
CA PRO A 147 8.03 6.48 5.45
C PRO A 147 8.04 6.92 3.98
N SER A 148 8.00 8.20 3.77
CA SER A 148 8.13 8.81 2.45
C SER A 148 9.59 8.91 2.02
N THR A 149 9.86 8.77 0.73
CA THR A 149 11.15 9.09 0.13
C THR A 149 11.37 10.60 -0.09
N CYS A 150 10.48 11.44 0.46
CA CYS A 150 10.56 12.90 0.38
C CYS A 150 10.59 13.52 1.77
N VAL A 151 9.44 13.79 2.38
CA VAL A 151 9.32 14.40 3.72
C VAL A 151 8.50 13.51 4.63
N GLN A 152 8.72 13.62 5.94
CA GLN A 152 7.92 12.90 6.93
C GLN A 152 6.92 13.83 7.62
N PHE A 153 5.80 13.28 8.07
CA PHE A 153 4.84 13.98 8.91
C PHE A 153 5.03 13.57 10.36
N LYS A 154 5.05 14.57 11.24
CA LYS A 154 5.29 14.34 12.66
C LYS A 154 4.14 13.54 13.30
N PRO A 155 4.44 12.41 13.97
CA PRO A 155 3.42 11.59 14.63
C PRO A 155 2.67 12.35 15.73
N HIS A 156 1.44 11.92 16.02
CA HIS A 156 0.60 12.41 17.10
C HIS A 156 0.31 13.91 17.06
N CYS A 157 0.25 14.51 15.87
CA CYS A 157 -0.10 15.92 15.68
C CYS A 157 -1.55 16.11 15.28
N ALA A 158 -2.21 17.10 15.89
CA ALA A 158 -3.57 17.46 15.53
C ALA A 158 -3.66 18.24 14.20
N ASN A 159 -2.60 18.96 13.84
CA ASN A 159 -2.49 19.77 12.64
C ASN A 159 -1.31 19.31 11.79
N PHE A 160 -1.31 19.68 10.51
CA PHE A 160 -0.20 19.44 9.61
C PHE A 160 1.12 19.93 10.22
N THR A 161 2.06 19.01 10.39
CA THR A 161 3.38 19.30 10.96
C THR A 161 4.40 18.40 10.27
N LEU A 162 5.45 19.00 9.71
CA LEU A 162 6.59 18.25 9.17
C LEU A 162 7.45 17.71 10.31
N ASP A 163 7.99 16.52 10.12
CA ASP A 163 9.01 15.96 10.98
C ASP A 163 10.42 16.30 10.46
N THR A 164 11.42 16.10 11.30
CA THR A 164 12.83 16.26 10.96
C THR A 164 13.53 14.96 10.59
N VAL A 165 12.79 13.85 10.60
CA VAL A 165 13.29 12.53 10.20
C VAL A 165 13.57 12.50 8.71
N SER A 166 14.66 11.86 8.32
CA SER A 166 15.11 11.75 6.93
C SER A 166 14.10 11.00 6.05
N PRO A 167 14.14 11.21 4.72
CA PRO A 167 13.47 10.33 3.78
C PRO A 167 13.87 8.86 3.99
N GLY A 168 12.94 7.95 3.76
CA GLY A 168 13.19 6.54 4.01
C GLY A 168 12.37 5.63 3.10
N TRP A 169 12.65 4.34 3.20
CA TRP A 169 11.91 3.27 2.52
C TRP A 169 11.87 2.04 3.42
N ARG A 170 11.10 1.02 3.00
CA ARG A 170 10.95 -0.21 3.78
C ARG A 170 11.38 -1.42 2.96
N TRP A 171 12.26 -2.24 3.55
CA TRP A 171 12.54 -3.59 3.08
C TRP A 171 11.54 -4.59 3.67
N LEU A 172 11.19 -5.60 2.87
CA LEU A 172 10.29 -6.67 3.28
C LEU A 172 10.87 -8.01 2.83
N ASP A 173 11.10 -8.92 3.76
CA ASP A 173 11.47 -10.31 3.48
C ASP A 173 10.25 -11.20 3.71
N LEU A 174 9.78 -11.85 2.67
CA LEU A 174 8.62 -12.72 2.67
C LEU A 174 9.06 -14.16 2.78
N HIS A 175 8.81 -14.80 3.93
CA HIS A 175 9.25 -16.16 4.19
C HIS A 175 8.23 -17.22 3.73
N PRO A 176 8.66 -18.44 3.35
CA PRO A 176 7.77 -19.50 2.84
C PRO A 176 6.67 -19.93 3.82
N ASP A 177 6.87 -19.72 5.12
CA ASP A 177 5.90 -20.05 6.18
C ASP A 177 4.82 -18.98 6.41
N GLY A 178 4.86 -17.89 5.62
CA GLY A 178 3.93 -16.78 5.73
C GLY A 178 4.32 -15.73 6.78
N THR A 179 5.48 -15.84 7.39
CA THR A 179 6.04 -14.77 8.21
C THR A 179 6.66 -13.69 7.32
N LEU A 180 6.74 -12.46 7.85
CA LEU A 180 7.31 -11.30 7.18
C LEU A 180 8.23 -10.60 8.16
N THR A 181 9.50 -10.42 7.77
CA THR A 181 10.43 -9.53 8.46
C THR A 181 10.61 -8.24 7.66
N THR A 182 10.89 -7.15 8.36
CA THR A 182 10.93 -5.82 7.73
C THR A 182 11.87 -4.89 8.45
N GLU A 183 12.46 -3.98 7.70
CA GLU A 183 13.34 -2.91 8.18
C GLU A 183 13.02 -1.62 7.42
N VAL A 184 13.07 -0.50 8.15
CA VAL A 184 13.01 0.86 7.58
C VAL A 184 14.41 1.44 7.55
N CYS A 185 14.80 1.98 6.39
CA CYS A 185 16.10 2.59 6.13
C CYS A 185 15.96 4.08 5.80
#